data_183b705602eb316a714d3e1fcbed192b
#
_entry.id   183b705602eb316a714d3e1fcbed192b
#
_cell.length_a   1.000
_cell.length_b   1.000
_cell.length_c   1.000
_cell.angle_alpha   90.00
_cell.angle_beta   90.00
_cell.angle_gamma   90.00
#
_symmetry.space_group_name_H-M   'P 1'
#
loop_
_entity.id
_entity.type
_entity.pdbx_description
1 polymer ?
#
loop_
_entity_poly.entity_id
_entity_poly.type
_entity_poly.pdbx_seq_one_letter_code
_entity_poly.pdbx_strand_id
1 'polypeptide(L)'
;AGIAGGADIILLPEIPYDVDNVVRAIKSRTEAGKHFTIIAVAEGAITKEDAALPKKKLKEKQEKKGYPSVAYELAEKIQNRMDQEVRITVPGHTQRGGSPCPYDRVLATRLGAAAADLILKEDYGYMVGIKNGNIRKVPLGEVAGKLKMVDPKADIIKEAKIVGISFGDE
;
A
#
# COMPACT_ATOMS: atom_id res chain seq x y z
N ALA A 1 -0.08 -3.06 -6.33
CA ALA A 1 1.38 -3.08 -6.58
C ALA A 1 1.95 -4.44 -6.17
N GLY A 2 1.81 -4.88 -4.89
CA GLY A 2 2.45 -6.09 -4.37
C GLY A 2 2.18 -7.35 -5.19
N ILE A 3 0.91 -7.71 -5.42
CA ILE A 3 0.54 -8.88 -6.22
C ILE A 3 1.11 -8.77 -7.65
N ALA A 4 0.91 -7.64 -8.31
CA ALA A 4 1.39 -7.43 -9.69
C ALA A 4 2.93 -7.38 -9.79
N GLY A 5 3.62 -7.02 -8.71
CA GLY A 5 5.08 -7.04 -8.61
C GLY A 5 5.67 -8.36 -8.15
N GLY A 6 4.84 -9.38 -7.92
CA GLY A 6 5.29 -10.70 -7.47
C GLY A 6 5.81 -10.72 -6.03
N ALA A 7 5.27 -9.86 -5.17
CA ALA A 7 5.65 -9.86 -3.75
C ALA A 7 5.13 -11.12 -3.04
N ASP A 8 5.95 -11.67 -2.19
CA ASP A 8 5.67 -12.85 -1.36
C ASP A 8 5.04 -12.46 -0.02
N ILE A 9 5.34 -11.24 0.44
CA ILE A 9 4.79 -10.64 1.65
C ILE A 9 4.31 -9.23 1.30
N ILE A 10 3.10 -8.87 1.72
CA ILE A 10 2.52 -7.56 1.47
C ILE A 10 2.04 -6.97 2.79
N LEU A 11 2.64 -5.86 3.23
CA LEU A 11 2.30 -5.21 4.49
C LEU A 11 1.51 -3.92 4.23
N LEU A 12 0.31 -3.86 4.81
CA LEU A 12 -0.67 -2.79 4.63
C LEU A 12 -1.00 -2.12 5.97
N PRO A 13 -1.37 -0.83 5.96
CA PRO A 13 -1.82 -0.13 7.18
C PRO A 13 -3.06 -0.76 7.81
N GLU A 14 -3.94 -1.30 6.98
CA GLU A 14 -5.23 -1.87 7.37
C GLU A 14 -5.12 -3.28 7.96
N ILE A 15 -3.96 -3.92 7.78
CA ILE A 15 -3.66 -5.26 8.32
C ILE A 15 -2.38 -5.14 9.15
N PRO A 16 -2.49 -4.82 10.45
CA PRO A 16 -1.32 -4.72 11.33
C PRO A 16 -0.56 -6.06 11.37
N TYR A 17 0.76 -5.98 11.15
CA TYR A 17 1.61 -7.15 11.06
C TYR A 17 2.37 -7.43 12.36
N ASP A 18 2.78 -8.68 12.52
CA ASP A 18 3.75 -9.13 13.50
C ASP A 18 5.09 -9.44 12.81
N VAL A 19 6.18 -8.90 13.33
CA VAL A 19 7.52 -9.14 12.75
C VAL A 19 7.90 -10.61 12.79
N ASP A 20 7.49 -11.34 13.84
CA ASP A 20 7.79 -12.77 13.97
C ASP A 20 7.02 -13.60 12.93
N ASN A 21 5.81 -13.18 12.55
CA ASN A 21 5.07 -13.79 11.43
C ASN A 21 5.75 -13.53 10.10
N VAL A 22 6.25 -12.30 9.88
CA VAL A 22 7.04 -11.97 8.67
C VAL A 22 8.29 -12.86 8.59
N VAL A 23 9.04 -12.97 9.68
CA VAL A 23 10.23 -13.83 9.75
C VAL A 23 9.88 -15.30 9.53
N ARG A 24 8.77 -15.79 10.09
CA ARG A 24 8.28 -17.15 9.86
C ARG A 24 7.96 -17.40 8.39
N ALA A 25 7.29 -16.47 7.73
CA ALA A 25 6.98 -16.56 6.31
C ALA A 25 8.27 -16.62 5.46
N ILE A 26 9.29 -15.81 5.78
CA ILE A 26 10.58 -15.85 5.09
C ILE A 26 11.26 -17.22 5.29
N LYS A 27 11.32 -17.73 6.54
CA LYS A 27 11.93 -19.03 6.86
C LYS A 27 11.24 -20.17 6.13
N SER A 28 9.92 -20.23 6.18
CA SER A 28 9.13 -21.26 5.48
C SER A 28 9.40 -21.28 3.97
N ARG A 29 9.59 -20.11 3.36
CA ARG A 29 9.96 -20.01 1.95
C ARG A 29 11.37 -20.54 1.69
N THR A 30 12.32 -20.20 2.55
CA THR A 30 13.70 -20.69 2.44
C THR A 30 13.74 -22.21 2.58
N GLU A 31 13.02 -22.78 3.53
CA GLU A 31 12.86 -24.23 3.73
C GLU A 31 12.22 -24.92 2.53
N ALA A 32 11.31 -24.24 1.84
CA ALA A 32 10.71 -24.68 0.58
C ALA A 32 11.61 -24.48 -0.65
N GLY A 33 12.90 -24.14 -0.46
CA GLY A 33 13.88 -23.97 -1.54
C GLY A 33 13.79 -22.65 -2.31
N LYS A 34 13.12 -21.63 -1.76
CA LYS A 34 13.09 -20.27 -2.35
C LYS A 34 14.28 -19.46 -1.85
N HIS A 35 15.12 -18.99 -2.76
CA HIS A 35 16.38 -18.32 -2.43
C HIS A 35 16.24 -16.83 -2.10
N PHE A 36 15.08 -16.22 -2.36
CA PHE A 36 14.82 -14.83 -2.02
C PHE A 36 13.34 -14.62 -1.67
N THR A 37 13.05 -13.52 -0.99
CA THR A 37 11.69 -13.09 -0.63
C THR A 37 11.52 -11.62 -0.97
N ILE A 38 10.47 -11.28 -1.69
CA ILE A 38 10.10 -9.91 -2.02
C ILE A 38 9.03 -9.46 -1.03
N ILE A 39 9.32 -8.38 -0.29
CA ILE A 39 8.38 -7.78 0.66
C ILE A 39 7.94 -6.41 0.13
N ALA A 40 6.67 -6.26 -0.19
CA ALA A 40 6.07 -4.98 -0.53
C ALA A 40 5.49 -4.33 0.74
N VAL A 41 6.04 -3.18 1.14
CA VAL A 41 5.65 -2.47 2.36
C VAL A 41 5.01 -1.14 2.00
N ALA A 42 3.78 -0.93 2.45
CA ALA A 42 3.15 0.38 2.37
C ALA A 42 3.75 1.33 3.43
N GLU A 43 3.93 2.61 3.11
CA GLU A 43 4.50 3.60 4.03
C GLU A 43 3.73 3.73 5.35
N GLY A 44 2.43 3.48 5.33
CA GLY A 44 1.59 3.49 6.51
C GLY A 44 1.48 2.15 7.24
N ALA A 45 2.22 1.10 6.83
CA ALA A 45 2.17 -0.20 7.50
C ALA A 45 2.65 -0.09 8.96
N ILE A 46 1.91 -0.72 9.87
CA ILE A 46 2.17 -0.68 11.31
C ILE A 46 2.20 -2.08 11.91
N THR A 47 2.97 -2.27 12.97
CA THR A 47 2.95 -3.52 13.74
C THR A 47 1.69 -3.64 14.58
N LYS A 48 1.33 -4.86 14.99
CA LYS A 48 0.23 -5.10 15.95
C LYS A 48 0.42 -4.33 17.25
N GLU A 49 1.67 -4.23 17.74
CA GLU A 49 2.02 -3.47 18.93
C GLU A 49 1.73 -1.98 18.76
N ASP A 50 2.14 -1.41 17.62
CA ASP A 50 1.93 0.00 17.32
C ASP A 50 0.44 0.31 17.08
N ALA A 51 -0.30 -0.61 16.48
CA ALA A 51 -1.74 -0.48 16.26
C ALA A 51 -2.55 -0.46 17.57
N ALA A 52 -2.02 -1.08 18.64
CA ALA A 52 -2.64 -1.06 19.96
C ALA A 52 -2.41 0.25 20.73
N LEU A 53 -1.53 1.14 20.24
CA LEU A 53 -1.23 2.42 20.91
C LEU A 53 -2.30 3.48 20.64
N PRO A 54 -2.60 4.36 21.61
CA PRO A 54 -3.38 5.56 21.37
C PRO A 54 -2.75 6.42 20.26
N LYS A 55 -3.58 7.01 19.39
CA LYS A 55 -3.12 7.83 18.24
C LYS A 55 -2.02 8.85 18.58
N LYS A 56 -2.13 9.52 19.74
CA LYS A 56 -1.13 10.50 20.20
C LYS A 56 0.22 9.85 20.45
N LYS A 57 0.25 8.73 21.16
CA LYS A 57 1.49 7.99 21.46
C LYS A 57 2.11 7.39 20.20
N LEU A 58 1.28 6.90 19.29
CA LEU A 58 1.74 6.39 17.99
C LEU A 58 2.45 7.48 17.19
N LYS A 59 1.85 8.68 17.10
CA LYS A 59 2.44 9.83 16.42
C LYS A 59 3.77 10.25 17.05
N GLU A 60 3.81 10.39 18.39
CA GLU A 60 5.04 10.70 19.13
C GLU A 60 6.14 9.65 18.91
N LYS A 61 5.75 8.36 18.83
CA LYS A 61 6.68 7.26 18.54
C LYS A 61 7.22 7.34 17.13
N GLN A 62 6.36 7.63 16.14
CA GLN A 62 6.75 7.79 14.74
C GLN A 62 7.69 8.99 14.53
N GLU A 63 7.42 10.12 15.15
CA GLU A 63 8.27 11.32 15.07
C GLU A 63 9.66 11.09 15.71
N LYS A 64 9.77 10.22 16.70
CA LYS A 64 11.04 9.85 17.36
C LYS A 64 11.82 8.75 16.64
N LYS A 65 11.18 8.02 15.74
CA LYS A 65 11.77 6.91 15.00
C LYS A 65 12.72 7.41 13.95
N GLY A 66 13.88 7.75 14.08
CA GLY A 66 14.86 8.27 13.14
C GLY A 66 15.07 7.53 11.81
N TYR A 67 14.10 6.72 11.36
CA TYR A 67 14.16 5.99 10.09
C TYR A 67 13.59 6.82 8.93
N PRO A 68 14.25 6.79 7.75
CA PRO A 68 13.76 7.48 6.56
C PRO A 68 12.41 6.94 6.04
N SER A 69 12.10 5.67 6.29
CA SER A 69 10.83 5.03 5.97
C SER A 69 10.60 3.77 6.80
N VAL A 70 9.36 3.27 6.81
CA VAL A 70 8.96 2.00 7.46
C VAL A 70 9.80 0.81 6.97
N ALA A 71 10.25 0.82 5.71
CA ALA A 71 11.05 -0.25 5.15
C ALA A 71 12.40 -0.43 5.87
N TYR A 72 13.03 0.67 6.30
CA TYR A 72 14.29 0.62 7.06
C TYR A 72 14.09 0.03 8.46
N GLU A 73 13.05 0.43 9.15
CA GLU A 73 12.70 -0.13 10.47
C GLU A 73 12.41 -1.64 10.37
N LEU A 74 11.63 -2.05 9.35
CA LEU A 74 11.33 -3.46 9.12
C LEU A 74 12.58 -4.26 8.81
N ALA A 75 13.46 -3.73 7.95
CA ALA A 75 14.71 -4.40 7.58
C ALA A 75 15.60 -4.68 8.80
N GLU A 76 15.79 -3.66 9.67
CA GLU A 76 16.56 -3.83 10.91
C GLU A 76 15.93 -4.89 11.83
N LYS A 77 14.60 -4.87 11.99
CA LYS A 77 13.89 -5.86 12.79
C LYS A 77 14.02 -7.28 12.26
N ILE A 78 14.06 -7.47 10.92
CA ILE A 78 14.29 -8.76 10.29
C ILE A 78 15.74 -9.20 10.51
N GLN A 79 16.72 -8.33 10.24
CA GLN A 79 18.15 -8.63 10.41
C GLN A 79 18.52 -9.00 11.85
N ASN A 80 17.85 -8.38 12.84
CA ASN A 80 18.05 -8.75 14.25
C ASN A 80 17.48 -10.14 14.62
N ARG A 81 16.69 -10.79 13.74
CA ARG A 81 16.04 -12.08 13.98
C ARG A 81 16.54 -13.21 13.09
N MET A 82 17.25 -12.86 12.04
CA MET A 82 17.76 -13.84 11.09
C MET A 82 18.99 -13.30 10.34
N ASP A 83 19.94 -14.19 10.08
CA ASP A 83 21.16 -13.87 9.32
C ASP A 83 20.85 -13.93 7.81
N GLN A 84 20.20 -12.87 7.30
CA GLN A 84 19.92 -12.70 5.88
C GLN A 84 20.22 -11.28 5.42
N GLU A 85 20.82 -11.15 4.24
CA GLU A 85 21.01 -9.86 3.61
C GLU A 85 19.63 -9.26 3.24
N VAL A 86 19.36 -8.02 3.67
CA VAL A 86 18.17 -7.27 3.31
C VAL A 86 18.56 -6.08 2.47
N ARG A 87 17.98 -5.97 1.28
CA ARG A 87 18.13 -4.82 0.38
C ARG A 87 16.85 -4.02 0.34
N ILE A 88 16.98 -2.70 0.50
CA ILE A 88 15.82 -1.80 0.55
C ILE A 88 15.80 -0.96 -0.72
N THR A 89 14.63 -0.89 -1.34
CA THR A 89 14.35 0.02 -2.44
C THR A 89 13.12 0.85 -2.12
N VAL A 90 13.27 2.17 -2.11
CA VAL A 90 12.16 3.11 -1.96
C VAL A 90 11.96 3.80 -3.30
N PRO A 91 11.02 3.32 -4.15
CA PRO A 91 10.86 3.80 -5.52
C PRO A 91 10.51 5.29 -5.60
N GLY A 92 9.79 5.82 -4.61
CA GLY A 92 9.40 7.23 -4.55
C GLY A 92 8.71 7.69 -5.84
N HIS A 93 9.20 8.78 -6.42
CA HIS A 93 8.62 9.38 -7.63
C HIS A 93 8.74 8.51 -8.90
N THR A 94 9.63 7.53 -8.93
CA THR A 94 9.73 6.59 -10.08
C THR A 94 8.43 5.81 -10.30
N GLN A 95 7.61 5.60 -9.26
CA GLN A 95 6.27 5.00 -9.39
C GLN A 95 5.29 5.86 -10.22
N ARG A 96 5.60 7.15 -10.39
CA ARG A 96 4.78 8.11 -11.16
C ARG A 96 5.42 8.45 -12.50
N GLY A 97 6.56 7.85 -12.80
CA GLY A 97 7.31 8.05 -14.04
C GLY A 97 6.90 7.08 -15.15
N GLY A 98 7.53 7.25 -16.31
CA GLY A 98 7.31 6.41 -17.48
C GLY A 98 6.19 6.91 -18.39
N SER A 99 6.09 6.31 -19.57
CA SER A 99 5.06 6.65 -20.55
C SER A 99 3.71 6.03 -20.14
N PRO A 100 2.60 6.78 -20.25
CA PRO A 100 1.29 6.25 -19.95
C PRO A 100 0.90 5.14 -20.94
N CYS A 101 0.28 4.08 -20.43
CA CYS A 101 -0.28 3.03 -21.27
C CYS A 101 -1.58 3.50 -21.97
N PRO A 102 -2.10 2.75 -22.96
CA PRO A 102 -3.35 3.13 -23.65
C PRO A 102 -4.53 3.34 -22.70
N TYR A 103 -4.64 2.54 -21.65
CA TYR A 103 -5.68 2.70 -20.63
C TYR A 103 -5.57 4.06 -19.92
N ASP A 104 -4.37 4.44 -19.50
CA ASP A 104 -4.13 5.72 -18.82
C ASP A 104 -4.49 6.91 -19.71
N ARG A 105 -4.16 6.82 -21.01
CA ARG A 105 -4.46 7.88 -21.98
C ARG A 105 -5.96 8.06 -22.17
N VAL A 106 -6.71 6.99 -22.37
CA VAL A 106 -8.16 7.02 -22.51
C VAL A 106 -8.82 7.52 -21.22
N LEU A 107 -8.36 7.04 -20.06
CA LEU A 107 -8.85 7.45 -18.75
C LEU A 107 -8.63 8.94 -18.52
N ALA A 108 -7.42 9.43 -18.75
CA ALA A 108 -7.08 10.86 -18.58
C ALA A 108 -7.89 11.75 -19.53
N THR A 109 -8.09 11.33 -20.79
CA THR A 109 -8.92 12.06 -21.75
C THR A 109 -10.36 12.18 -21.27
N ARG A 110 -10.96 11.08 -20.79
CA ARG A 110 -12.34 11.07 -20.27
C ARG A 110 -12.50 11.95 -19.04
N LEU A 111 -11.56 11.86 -18.09
CA LEU A 111 -11.59 12.68 -16.87
C LEU A 111 -11.35 14.16 -17.18
N GLY A 112 -10.39 14.47 -18.05
CA GLY A 112 -10.08 15.84 -18.46
C GLY A 112 -11.25 16.51 -19.21
N ALA A 113 -11.87 15.79 -20.15
CA ALA A 113 -13.05 16.31 -20.87
C ALA A 113 -14.23 16.59 -19.90
N ALA A 114 -14.48 15.69 -18.95
CA ALA A 114 -15.53 15.88 -17.96
C ALA A 114 -15.24 17.07 -17.01
N ALA A 115 -13.98 17.25 -16.60
CA ALA A 115 -13.58 18.39 -15.78
C ALA A 115 -13.73 19.71 -16.55
N ALA A 116 -13.34 19.75 -17.83
CA ALA A 116 -13.52 20.92 -18.68
C ALA A 116 -15.02 21.28 -18.87
N ASP A 117 -15.88 20.28 -19.07
CA ASP A 117 -17.32 20.48 -19.16
C ASP A 117 -17.94 21.11 -17.90
N LEU A 118 -17.46 20.69 -16.71
CA LEU A 118 -17.87 21.31 -15.44
C LEU A 118 -17.45 22.79 -15.37
N ILE A 119 -16.24 23.12 -15.81
CA ILE A 119 -15.74 24.50 -15.85
C ILE A 119 -16.59 25.36 -16.83
N LEU A 120 -16.84 24.85 -18.02
CA LEU A 120 -17.65 25.54 -19.02
C LEU A 120 -19.09 25.81 -18.57
N LYS A 121 -19.61 24.95 -17.69
CA LYS A 121 -20.95 25.10 -17.08
C LYS A 121 -20.93 25.88 -15.76
N GLU A 122 -19.76 26.37 -15.33
CA GLU A 122 -19.58 27.03 -14.04
C GLU A 122 -20.04 26.15 -12.84
N ASP A 123 -19.99 24.84 -12.99
CA ASP A 123 -20.44 23.85 -12.02
C ASP A 123 -19.23 23.39 -11.14
N TYR A 124 -18.90 24.19 -10.14
CA TYR A 124 -17.73 24.04 -9.28
C TYR A 124 -18.02 23.23 -8.00
N GLY A 125 -16.95 22.87 -7.27
CA GLY A 125 -17.05 22.15 -6.00
C GLY A 125 -17.12 20.63 -6.13
N TYR A 126 -16.75 20.11 -7.31
CA TYR A 126 -16.77 18.67 -7.60
C TYR A 126 -15.41 18.12 -8.00
N MET A 127 -15.21 16.84 -7.70
CA MET A 127 -14.18 16.00 -8.29
C MET A 127 -14.83 15.13 -9.38
N VAL A 128 -14.15 14.96 -10.50
CA VAL A 128 -14.54 13.95 -11.50
C VAL A 128 -13.90 12.62 -11.17
N GLY A 129 -14.64 11.54 -11.27
CA GLY A 129 -14.17 10.18 -11.00
C GLY A 129 -14.87 9.17 -11.88
N ILE A 130 -14.48 7.90 -11.75
CA ILE A 130 -15.13 6.78 -12.45
C ILE A 130 -15.77 5.85 -11.42
N LYS A 131 -17.03 5.49 -11.67
CA LYS A 131 -17.75 4.45 -10.92
C LYS A 131 -18.45 3.51 -11.91
N ASN A 132 -18.13 2.23 -11.83
CA ASN A 132 -18.67 1.20 -12.75
C ASN A 132 -18.48 1.56 -14.23
N GLY A 133 -17.27 2.01 -14.61
CA GLY A 133 -16.92 2.39 -15.98
C GLY A 133 -17.47 3.74 -16.46
N ASN A 134 -18.33 4.42 -15.69
CA ASN A 134 -18.97 5.69 -16.05
C ASN A 134 -18.34 6.87 -15.30
N ILE A 135 -18.23 8.00 -15.98
CA ILE A 135 -17.84 9.26 -15.36
C ILE A 135 -18.92 9.70 -14.36
N ARG A 136 -18.48 10.15 -13.20
CA ARG A 136 -19.31 10.71 -12.14
C ARG A 136 -18.67 11.99 -11.61
N LYS A 137 -19.49 12.99 -11.30
CA LYS A 137 -19.11 14.11 -10.46
C LYS A 137 -19.42 13.76 -9.00
N VAL A 138 -18.49 14.05 -8.11
CA VAL A 138 -18.58 13.77 -6.68
C VAL A 138 -18.32 15.07 -5.92
N PRO A 139 -19.22 15.53 -5.04
CA PRO A 139 -18.99 16.72 -4.24
C PRO A 139 -17.68 16.65 -3.46
N LEU A 140 -16.88 17.70 -3.45
CA LEU A 140 -15.60 17.73 -2.72
C LEU A 140 -15.78 17.49 -1.22
N GLY A 141 -16.90 17.93 -0.64
CA GLY A 141 -17.24 17.66 0.77
C GLY A 141 -17.44 16.17 1.09
N GLU A 142 -17.75 15.34 0.11
CA GLU A 142 -17.84 13.89 0.29
C GLU A 142 -16.48 13.20 0.27
N VAL A 143 -15.46 13.85 -0.31
CA VAL A 143 -14.12 13.31 -0.52
C VAL A 143 -13.12 13.83 0.51
N ALA A 144 -13.27 15.12 0.88
CA ALA A 144 -12.34 15.80 1.76
C ALA A 144 -12.20 15.10 3.11
N GLY A 145 -10.96 14.85 3.52
CA GLY A 145 -10.63 14.19 4.78
C GLY A 145 -10.92 12.68 4.82
N LYS A 146 -11.34 12.07 3.71
CA LYS A 146 -11.58 10.62 3.63
C LYS A 146 -10.50 9.94 2.79
N LEU A 147 -9.89 8.91 3.35
CA LEU A 147 -8.97 8.03 2.63
C LEU A 147 -9.71 6.81 2.12
N LYS A 148 -9.38 6.38 0.91
CA LYS A 148 -9.85 5.10 0.40
C LYS A 148 -8.98 3.99 1.00
N MET A 149 -9.52 3.31 1.99
CA MET A 149 -8.85 2.21 2.68
C MET A 149 -9.03 0.89 1.91
N VAL A 150 -8.09 -0.04 2.10
CA VAL A 150 -8.23 -1.42 1.64
C VAL A 150 -9.11 -2.16 2.65
N ASP A 151 -10.17 -2.83 2.19
CA ASP A 151 -10.95 -3.72 3.05
C ASP A 151 -10.14 -5.01 3.30
N PRO A 152 -9.76 -5.31 4.56
CA PRO A 152 -9.04 -6.54 4.89
C PRO A 152 -9.82 -7.82 4.55
N LYS A 153 -11.13 -7.72 4.36
CA LYS A 153 -12.01 -8.83 3.97
C LYS A 153 -12.28 -8.91 2.47
N ALA A 154 -11.71 -8.00 1.68
CA ALA A 154 -11.86 -8.02 0.22
C ALA A 154 -11.39 -9.34 -0.38
N ASP A 155 -12.06 -9.79 -1.44
CA ASP A 155 -11.72 -11.06 -2.10
C ASP A 155 -10.28 -11.10 -2.58
N ILE A 156 -9.75 -9.98 -3.08
CA ILE A 156 -8.34 -9.89 -3.50
C ILE A 156 -7.35 -10.22 -2.37
N ILE A 157 -7.66 -9.90 -1.10
CA ILE A 157 -6.83 -10.26 0.06
C ILE A 157 -6.91 -11.76 0.34
N LYS A 158 -8.14 -12.33 0.30
CA LYS A 158 -8.35 -13.78 0.47
C LYS A 158 -7.63 -14.57 -0.64
N GLU A 159 -7.80 -14.15 -1.89
CA GLU A 159 -7.15 -14.77 -3.05
C GLU A 159 -5.62 -14.71 -2.92
N ALA A 160 -5.06 -13.57 -2.52
CA ALA A 160 -3.63 -13.44 -2.27
C ALA A 160 -3.14 -14.41 -1.19
N LYS A 161 -3.86 -14.56 -0.08
CA LYS A 161 -3.54 -15.54 0.97
C LYS A 161 -3.62 -16.99 0.46
N ILE A 162 -4.63 -17.33 -0.33
CA ILE A 162 -4.79 -18.68 -0.91
C ILE A 162 -3.59 -19.06 -1.79
N VAL A 163 -3.02 -18.12 -2.54
CA VAL A 163 -1.82 -18.37 -3.36
C VAL A 163 -0.51 -18.26 -2.58
N GLY A 164 -0.58 -18.10 -1.24
CA GLY A 164 0.57 -18.14 -0.35
C GLY A 164 1.23 -16.80 -0.07
N ILE A 165 0.61 -15.67 -0.42
CA ILE A 165 1.12 -14.34 -0.05
C ILE A 165 0.79 -14.08 1.42
N SER A 166 1.82 -13.78 2.23
CA SER A 166 1.64 -13.41 3.64
C SER A 166 1.34 -11.91 3.79
N PHE A 167 0.50 -11.58 4.75
CA PHE A 167 0.29 -10.19 5.20
C PHE A 167 0.91 -9.92 6.58
N GLY A 168 1.66 -10.88 7.12
CA GLY A 168 2.30 -10.78 8.43
C GLY A 168 1.33 -10.80 9.61
N ASP A 169 0.08 -11.16 9.39
CA ASP A 169 -0.98 -11.18 10.40
C ASP A 169 -1.20 -12.57 11.02
N GLU A 170 -0.65 -13.62 10.41
CA GLU A 170 -0.78 -15.03 10.83
C GLU A 170 0.58 -15.70 11.05
#